data_6dcd7c0c4c1a81aab801179766db789d
#
_entry.id   6dcd7c0c4c1a81aab801179766db789d
#
_cell.length_a   1.000
_cell.length_b   1.000
_cell.length_c   1.000
_cell.angle_alpha   90.00
_cell.angle_beta   90.00
_cell.angle_gamma   90.00
#
_symmetry.space_group_name_H-M   'P 1'
#
loop_
_entity.id
_entity.type
_entity.pdbx_description
1 polymer ?
#
loop_
_entity_poly.entity_id
_entity_poly.type
_entity_poly.pdbx_seq_one_letter_code
_entity_poly.pdbx_strand_id
1 'polypeptide(L)'
;VNFLQEVAMQDAQEMKYLPSFGRKRARGLSETQKNNLVDLYEIYGLEIPEKEIHPKVLFDASFEKIYVEVGFGHGEHLIHNATLNPKIGFIGCEPFENGVAATLKEIRDHNLQNVRIYRGDARLILEKLQKNTIDRVYVLFPDPWHKKRHHKRRILSTEFIENLLKNQVKELVVATDCREYMESVLENLDQLKITHPNDIETLSQKPDWFLSTRYEQKALSKGEKCYYLKIDLSSMNYE
;
A
#
# COMPACT_ATOMS: atom_id res chain seq x y z
N VAL A 1 26.14 16.27 -1.78
CA VAL A 1 24.99 16.26 -0.86
C VAL A 1 24.42 14.83 -0.92
N ASN A 2 24.24 14.24 0.25
CA ASN A 2 23.97 12.80 0.35
C ASN A 2 22.52 12.55 -0.08
N PHE A 3 22.27 11.73 -1.11
CA PHE A 3 20.95 11.30 -1.59
C PHE A 3 19.95 10.96 -0.46
N LEU A 4 20.44 10.33 0.63
CA LEU A 4 19.66 10.03 1.84
C LEU A 4 19.26 11.29 2.65
N GLN A 5 19.98 12.39 2.50
CA GLN A 5 19.66 13.67 3.15
C GLN A 5 18.67 14.51 2.33
N GLU A 6 18.71 14.45 1.01
CA GLU A 6 17.74 15.12 0.14
C GLU A 6 16.35 14.49 0.27
N VAL A 7 16.27 13.16 0.32
CA VAL A 7 15.00 12.45 0.57
C VAL A 7 14.41 12.77 1.95
N ALA A 8 15.28 12.95 2.98
CA ALA A 8 14.83 13.36 4.32
C ALA A 8 14.39 14.83 4.38
N MET A 9 14.87 15.67 3.49
CA MET A 9 14.50 17.10 3.42
C MET A 9 13.21 17.34 2.61
N GLN A 10 12.88 16.47 1.62
CA GLN A 10 11.59 16.48 0.93
C GLN A 10 10.44 16.07 1.85
N ASP A 11 10.67 15.14 2.80
CA ASP A 11 9.69 14.75 3.83
C ASP A 11 9.34 15.89 4.80
N ALA A 12 10.09 16.97 4.81
CA ALA A 12 9.90 18.10 5.74
C ALA A 12 9.05 19.26 5.16
N GLN A 13 8.79 19.28 3.86
CA GLN A 13 8.00 20.31 3.21
C GLN A 13 6.55 19.84 2.97
N GLU A 14 5.64 20.33 3.80
CA GLU A 14 4.18 20.13 3.79
C GLU A 14 3.68 18.81 4.40
N MET A 15 3.66 18.72 5.71
CA MET A 15 2.87 17.71 6.41
C MET A 15 1.38 18.03 6.34
N LYS A 16 0.75 17.77 5.20
CA LYS A 16 -0.70 17.79 5.02
C LYS A 16 -1.38 16.68 5.85
N TYR A 17 -0.68 15.58 6.05
CA TYR A 17 -1.16 14.41 6.80
C TYR A 17 -0.39 14.22 8.09
N LEU A 18 -1.01 13.52 9.06
CA LEU A 18 -0.25 13.00 10.20
C LEU A 18 0.90 12.13 9.67
N PRO A 19 2.13 12.25 10.23
CA PRO A 19 3.26 11.45 9.79
C PRO A 19 2.92 9.96 9.79
N SER A 20 3.45 9.22 8.82
CA SER A 20 3.39 7.76 8.88
C SER A 20 4.08 7.29 10.16
N PHE A 21 3.34 6.54 11.00
CA PHE A 21 3.82 6.06 12.30
C PHE A 21 4.41 4.65 12.21
N GLY A 22 4.45 4.05 11.01
CA GLY A 22 5.08 2.77 10.75
C GLY A 22 6.57 2.78 11.09
N ARG A 23 7.14 1.59 11.32
CA ARG A 23 8.58 1.45 11.57
C ARG A 23 9.35 1.89 10.33
N LYS A 24 10.17 2.94 10.42
CA LYS A 24 11.04 3.40 9.33
C LYS A 24 12.33 2.58 9.23
N ARG A 25 12.90 2.13 10.36
CA ARG A 25 14.13 1.32 10.44
C ARG A 25 14.02 0.25 11.52
N ALA A 26 14.62 -0.94 11.28
CA ALA A 26 14.74 -1.99 12.29
C ALA A 26 16.18 -2.08 12.79
N ARG A 27 16.99 -2.95 12.17
CA ARG A 27 18.45 -3.02 12.33
C ARG A 27 19.09 -2.20 11.21
N GLY A 28 20.32 -1.74 11.40
CA GLY A 28 21.07 -1.12 10.32
C GLY A 28 21.08 -2.05 9.08
N LEU A 29 20.95 -1.45 7.91
CA LEU A 29 21.09 -2.17 6.65
C LEU A 29 22.53 -2.71 6.54
N SER A 30 22.70 -3.93 6.05
CA SER A 30 24.01 -4.42 5.59
C SER A 30 24.52 -3.59 4.42
N GLU A 31 25.82 -3.60 4.16
CA GLU A 31 26.38 -2.87 2.99
C GLU A 31 25.71 -3.30 1.67
N THR A 32 25.46 -4.60 1.49
CA THR A 32 24.75 -5.12 0.32
C THR A 32 23.33 -4.55 0.21
N GLN A 33 22.61 -4.42 1.34
CA GLN A 33 21.27 -3.84 1.34
C GLN A 33 21.29 -2.34 1.05
N LYS A 34 22.31 -1.62 1.53
CA LYS A 34 22.48 -0.19 1.21
C LYS A 34 22.76 0.01 -0.27
N ASN A 35 23.67 -0.77 -0.85
CA ASN A 35 23.99 -0.70 -2.26
C ASN A 35 22.76 -1.04 -3.12
N ASN A 36 22.06 -2.14 -2.81
CA ASN A 36 20.81 -2.49 -3.50
C ASN A 36 19.77 -1.36 -3.37
N LEU A 37 19.65 -0.72 -2.20
CA LEU A 37 18.70 0.38 -2.01
C LEU A 37 19.04 1.57 -2.91
N VAL A 38 20.32 1.91 -3.08
CA VAL A 38 20.74 3.01 -3.95
C VAL A 38 20.60 2.62 -5.42
N ASP A 39 21.28 1.55 -5.83
CA ASP A 39 21.40 1.18 -7.25
C ASP A 39 20.05 0.75 -7.87
N LEU A 40 19.26 -0.04 -7.13
CA LEU A 40 17.97 -0.53 -7.62
C LEU A 40 16.85 0.48 -7.46
N TYR A 41 16.95 1.41 -6.49
CA TYR A 41 15.97 2.48 -6.37
C TYR A 41 16.07 3.47 -7.53
N GLU A 42 17.25 3.69 -8.08
CA GLU A 42 17.44 4.48 -9.31
C GLU A 42 16.66 3.88 -10.49
N ILE A 43 16.53 2.54 -10.54
CA ILE A 43 15.86 1.83 -11.64
C ILE A 43 14.34 1.66 -11.39
N TYR A 44 13.98 1.25 -10.19
CA TYR A 44 12.61 0.84 -9.84
C TYR A 44 11.90 1.81 -8.89
N GLY A 45 12.63 2.78 -8.35
CA GLY A 45 12.11 3.75 -7.40
C GLY A 45 11.26 4.83 -8.06
N LEU A 46 10.40 5.43 -7.26
CA LEU A 46 9.60 6.59 -7.64
C LEU A 46 9.88 7.74 -6.69
N GLU A 47 10.03 8.93 -7.26
CA GLU A 47 9.95 10.19 -6.54
C GLU A 47 8.56 10.78 -6.69
N ILE A 48 8.15 11.66 -5.75
CA ILE A 48 6.85 12.33 -5.84
C ILE A 48 6.91 13.30 -7.03
N PRO A 49 6.02 13.13 -8.04
CA PRO A 49 5.98 14.05 -9.17
C PRO A 49 5.58 15.46 -8.73
N GLU A 50 6.19 16.49 -9.32
CA GLU A 50 5.80 17.88 -9.06
C GLU A 50 4.35 18.15 -9.48
N LYS A 51 3.92 17.54 -10.60
CA LYS A 51 2.59 17.67 -11.18
C LYS A 51 1.88 16.34 -11.20
N GLU A 52 0.55 16.38 -11.31
CA GLU A 52 -0.27 15.19 -11.51
C GLU A 52 0.12 14.47 -12.81
N ILE A 53 0.31 13.16 -12.72
CA ILE A 53 0.73 12.32 -13.85
C ILE A 53 -0.19 11.11 -14.00
N HIS A 54 -0.28 10.60 -15.24
CA HIS A 54 -0.91 9.29 -15.49
C HIS A 54 0.07 8.19 -15.05
N PRO A 55 -0.34 7.24 -14.17
CA PRO A 55 0.60 6.26 -13.59
C PRO A 55 1.28 5.36 -14.62
N LYS A 56 0.71 5.19 -15.81
CA LYS A 56 1.35 4.42 -16.91
C LYS A 56 2.68 4.99 -17.37
N VAL A 57 2.91 6.31 -17.20
CA VAL A 57 4.20 6.93 -17.59
C VAL A 57 5.35 6.53 -16.66
N LEU A 58 5.05 5.91 -15.51
CA LEU A 58 6.05 5.38 -14.59
C LEU A 58 6.68 4.07 -15.07
N PHE A 59 6.17 3.50 -16.15
CA PHE A 59 6.60 2.22 -16.67
C PHE A 59 7.04 2.34 -18.12
N ASP A 60 8.00 1.52 -18.53
CA ASP A 60 8.48 1.45 -19.91
C ASP A 60 7.55 0.65 -20.84
N ALA A 61 6.52 0.01 -20.27
CA ALA A 61 5.55 -0.80 -20.98
C ALA A 61 4.12 -0.34 -20.70
N SER A 62 3.21 -0.65 -21.63
CA SER A 62 1.78 -0.36 -21.45
C SER A 62 1.11 -1.46 -20.63
N PHE A 63 0.39 -1.08 -19.58
CA PHE A 63 -0.39 -1.97 -18.74
C PHE A 63 -1.88 -1.73 -18.87
N GLU A 64 -2.67 -2.81 -18.74
CA GLU A 64 -4.13 -2.75 -18.81
C GLU A 64 -4.72 -2.08 -17.57
N LYS A 65 -4.14 -2.37 -16.40
CA LYS A 65 -4.57 -1.90 -15.08
C LYS A 65 -3.38 -1.43 -14.26
N ILE A 66 -3.67 -0.57 -13.27
CA ILE A 66 -2.69 -0.14 -12.27
C ILE A 66 -3.21 -0.46 -10.88
N TYR A 67 -2.42 -1.19 -10.12
CA TYR A 67 -2.68 -1.52 -8.72
C TYR A 67 -1.67 -0.84 -7.80
N VAL A 68 -2.13 -0.40 -6.64
CA VAL A 68 -1.28 0.21 -5.61
C VAL A 68 -1.33 -0.66 -4.35
N GLU A 69 -0.19 -0.98 -3.76
CA GLU A 69 -0.12 -1.67 -2.47
C GLU A 69 0.49 -0.74 -1.42
N VAL A 70 -0.27 -0.47 -0.36
CA VAL A 70 0.09 0.43 0.73
C VAL A 70 0.62 -0.38 1.90
N GLY A 71 1.87 -0.11 2.30
CA GLY A 71 2.52 -0.81 3.40
C GLY A 71 2.90 -2.25 3.04
N PHE A 72 3.57 -2.47 1.92
CA PHE A 72 3.90 -3.82 1.43
C PHE A 72 4.90 -4.60 2.31
N GLY A 73 5.51 -3.96 3.32
CA GLY A 73 6.48 -4.59 4.22
C GLY A 73 7.71 -5.14 3.49
N HIS A 74 7.83 -6.46 3.39
CA HIS A 74 8.93 -7.12 2.64
C HIS A 74 8.54 -7.50 1.21
N GLY A 75 7.36 -7.12 0.76
CA GLY A 75 6.91 -7.20 -0.63
C GLY A 75 6.45 -8.58 -1.11
N GLU A 76 6.28 -9.57 -0.24
CA GLU A 76 5.92 -10.93 -0.66
C GLU A 76 4.63 -10.97 -1.48
N HIS A 77 3.56 -10.25 -1.04
CA HIS A 77 2.30 -10.17 -1.78
C HIS A 77 2.48 -9.39 -3.09
N LEU A 78 3.14 -8.25 -3.03
CA LEU A 78 3.40 -7.39 -4.20
C LEU A 78 4.14 -8.16 -5.31
N ILE A 79 5.24 -8.82 -4.97
CA ILE A 79 6.06 -9.60 -5.90
C ILE A 79 5.28 -10.78 -6.47
N HIS A 80 4.59 -11.55 -5.61
CA HIS A 80 3.79 -12.69 -6.05
C HIS A 80 2.69 -12.25 -7.01
N ASN A 81 1.95 -11.19 -6.65
CA ASN A 81 0.86 -10.66 -7.47
C ASN A 81 1.39 -10.12 -8.81
N ALA A 82 2.51 -9.39 -8.80
CA ALA A 82 3.14 -8.87 -10.02
C ALA A 82 3.63 -9.99 -10.96
N THR A 83 4.18 -11.07 -10.39
CA THR A 83 4.64 -12.25 -11.15
C THR A 83 3.47 -12.95 -11.84
N LEU A 84 2.34 -13.12 -11.15
CA LEU A 84 1.14 -13.77 -11.72
C LEU A 84 0.41 -12.91 -12.75
N ASN A 85 0.59 -11.59 -12.70
CA ASN A 85 -0.16 -10.63 -13.50
C ASN A 85 0.75 -9.68 -14.29
N PRO A 86 1.51 -10.17 -15.29
CA PRO A 86 2.50 -9.36 -16.01
C PRO A 86 1.91 -8.23 -16.85
N LYS A 87 0.59 -8.22 -17.08
CA LYS A 87 -0.14 -7.15 -17.78
C LYS A 87 -0.67 -6.04 -16.86
N ILE A 88 -0.45 -6.15 -15.56
CA ILE A 88 -0.85 -5.16 -14.56
C ILE A 88 0.39 -4.45 -14.05
N GLY A 89 0.36 -3.11 -13.99
CA GLY A 89 1.38 -2.30 -13.36
C GLY A 89 1.12 -2.20 -11.84
N PHE A 90 2.15 -2.37 -11.04
CA PHE A 90 2.09 -2.31 -9.58
C PHE A 90 2.93 -1.16 -9.03
N ILE A 91 2.35 -0.37 -8.15
CA ILE A 91 3.05 0.65 -7.38
C ILE A 91 3.01 0.23 -5.91
N GLY A 92 4.18 -0.12 -5.36
CA GLY A 92 4.31 -0.43 -3.94
C GLY A 92 4.73 0.82 -3.15
N CYS A 93 4.06 1.11 -2.02
CA CYS A 93 4.38 2.23 -1.14
C CYS A 93 4.77 1.71 0.24
N GLU A 94 5.98 2.00 0.73
CA GLU A 94 6.46 1.51 2.03
C GLU A 94 7.55 2.44 2.60
N PRO A 95 7.38 2.98 3.82
CA PRO A 95 8.42 3.79 4.46
C PRO A 95 9.54 2.96 5.12
N PHE A 96 9.39 1.63 5.28
CA PHE A 96 10.33 0.75 5.97
C PHE A 96 11.50 0.36 5.07
N GLU A 97 12.66 1.00 5.26
CA GLU A 97 13.85 0.85 4.42
C GLU A 97 14.30 -0.59 4.20
N ASN A 98 14.28 -1.43 5.26
CA ASN A 98 14.71 -2.83 5.14
C ASN A 98 13.75 -3.63 4.23
N GLY A 99 12.46 -3.32 4.29
CA GLY A 99 11.44 -3.90 3.42
C GLY A 99 11.64 -3.48 1.97
N VAL A 100 11.83 -2.17 1.73
CA VAL A 100 12.11 -1.63 0.40
C VAL A 100 13.35 -2.28 -0.21
N ALA A 101 14.47 -2.35 0.53
CA ALA A 101 15.70 -2.97 0.02
C ALA A 101 15.53 -4.46 -0.32
N ALA A 102 14.76 -5.20 0.48
CA ALA A 102 14.43 -6.60 0.21
C ALA A 102 13.57 -6.74 -1.06
N THR A 103 12.52 -5.91 -1.18
CA THR A 103 11.60 -5.94 -2.31
C THR A 103 12.28 -5.56 -3.62
N LEU A 104 13.14 -4.53 -3.62
CA LEU A 104 13.93 -4.15 -4.80
C LEU A 104 14.82 -5.29 -5.30
N LYS A 105 15.43 -6.04 -4.38
CA LYS A 105 16.20 -7.24 -4.73
C LYS A 105 15.32 -8.28 -5.42
N GLU A 106 14.14 -8.57 -4.87
CA GLU A 106 13.21 -9.54 -5.47
C GLU A 106 12.70 -9.08 -6.85
N ILE A 107 12.42 -7.78 -7.05
CA ILE A 107 12.05 -7.22 -8.37
C ILE A 107 13.13 -7.52 -9.40
N ARG A 108 14.41 -7.26 -9.06
CA ARG A 108 15.56 -7.56 -9.93
C ARG A 108 15.68 -9.05 -10.19
N ASP A 109 15.66 -9.87 -9.15
CA ASP A 109 15.93 -11.32 -9.23
C ASP A 109 14.84 -12.05 -10.03
N HIS A 110 13.60 -11.54 -10.03
CA HIS A 110 12.48 -12.03 -10.84
C HIS A 110 12.34 -11.29 -12.18
N ASN A 111 13.21 -10.33 -12.49
CA ASN A 111 13.17 -9.50 -13.69
C ASN A 111 11.79 -8.85 -13.95
N LEU A 112 11.16 -8.33 -12.90
CA LEU A 112 9.83 -7.72 -12.98
C LEU A 112 9.91 -6.31 -13.55
N GLN A 113 9.28 -6.08 -14.70
CA GLN A 113 9.22 -4.77 -15.36
C GLN A 113 7.97 -3.98 -14.95
N ASN A 114 7.00 -4.65 -14.35
CA ASN A 114 5.68 -4.13 -14.00
C ASN A 114 5.57 -3.67 -12.54
N VAL A 115 6.68 -3.44 -11.84
CA VAL A 115 6.68 -2.96 -10.46
C VAL A 115 7.48 -1.67 -10.33
N ARG A 116 6.94 -0.71 -9.58
CA ARG A 116 7.63 0.50 -9.14
C ARG A 116 7.44 0.68 -7.64
N ILE A 117 8.45 1.24 -6.97
CA ILE A 117 8.49 1.39 -5.51
C ILE A 117 8.58 2.85 -5.12
N TYR A 118 7.63 3.31 -4.31
CA TYR A 118 7.70 4.58 -3.62
C TYR A 118 8.09 4.35 -2.15
N ARG A 119 9.21 4.93 -1.73
CA ARG A 119 9.71 4.83 -0.36
C ARG A 119 9.14 5.95 0.50
N GLY A 120 7.86 5.84 0.85
CA GLY A 120 7.21 6.88 1.64
C GLY A 120 5.74 6.59 1.93
N ASP A 121 5.04 7.64 2.33
CA ASP A 121 3.62 7.59 2.63
C ASP A 121 2.80 7.56 1.34
N ALA A 122 2.02 6.50 1.17
CA ALA A 122 1.20 6.29 -0.02
C ALA A 122 0.24 7.45 -0.33
N ARG A 123 -0.21 8.19 0.69
CA ARG A 123 -1.11 9.34 0.51
C ARG A 123 -0.50 10.41 -0.38
N LEU A 124 0.81 10.62 -0.28
CA LEU A 124 1.54 11.64 -1.04
C LEU A 124 1.63 11.29 -2.53
N ILE A 125 1.91 10.03 -2.86
CA ILE A 125 1.98 9.62 -4.26
C ILE A 125 0.58 9.50 -4.89
N LEU A 126 -0.42 9.00 -4.13
CA LEU A 126 -1.79 8.88 -4.61
C LEU A 126 -2.37 10.24 -5.07
N GLU A 127 -2.06 11.34 -4.36
CA GLU A 127 -2.50 12.69 -4.75
C GLU A 127 -1.88 13.20 -6.06
N LYS A 128 -0.82 12.57 -6.51
CA LYS A 128 -0.12 12.95 -7.75
C LYS A 128 -0.47 12.05 -8.94
N LEU A 129 -1.29 11.04 -8.72
CA LEU A 129 -1.78 10.19 -9.80
C LEU A 129 -3.13 10.71 -10.33
N GLN A 130 -3.27 10.77 -11.64
CA GLN A 130 -4.51 11.22 -12.29
C GLN A 130 -5.71 10.41 -11.82
N LYS A 131 -6.84 11.08 -11.65
CA LYS A 131 -8.10 10.46 -11.28
C LYS A 131 -8.52 9.37 -12.26
N ASN A 132 -9.23 8.36 -11.75
CA ASN A 132 -9.75 7.24 -12.54
C ASN A 132 -8.67 6.42 -13.28
N THR A 133 -7.44 6.39 -12.73
CA THR A 133 -6.33 5.62 -13.32
C THR A 133 -5.85 4.47 -12.45
N ILE A 134 -6.33 4.39 -11.21
CA ILE A 134 -5.98 3.32 -10.28
C ILE A 134 -7.16 2.35 -10.20
N ASP A 135 -6.92 1.12 -10.60
CA ASP A 135 -7.96 0.09 -10.61
C ASP A 135 -8.13 -0.56 -9.24
N ARG A 136 -7.07 -0.67 -8.44
CA ARG A 136 -7.15 -1.29 -7.11
C ARG A 136 -6.10 -0.76 -6.15
N VAL A 137 -6.52 -0.56 -4.89
CA VAL A 137 -5.63 -0.29 -3.77
C VAL A 137 -5.70 -1.43 -2.77
N TYR A 138 -4.54 -1.97 -2.38
CA TYR A 138 -4.39 -2.96 -1.33
C TYR A 138 -3.88 -2.30 -0.05
N VAL A 139 -4.49 -2.65 1.08
CA VAL A 139 -4.02 -2.33 2.44
C VAL A 139 -4.08 -3.63 3.25
N LEU A 140 -2.95 -4.31 3.36
CA LEU A 140 -2.89 -5.67 3.89
C LEU A 140 -2.14 -5.69 5.22
N PHE A 141 -2.79 -6.19 6.27
CA PHE A 141 -2.24 -6.32 7.61
C PHE A 141 -1.55 -5.05 8.13
N PRO A 142 -2.22 -3.88 8.03
CA PRO A 142 -1.67 -2.63 8.55
C PRO A 142 -1.52 -2.70 10.07
N ASP A 143 -0.65 -1.85 10.64
CA ASP A 143 -0.47 -1.74 12.08
C ASP A 143 -1.82 -1.46 12.79
N PRO A 144 -2.29 -2.32 13.69
CA PRO A 144 -3.66 -2.22 14.26
C PRO A 144 -3.81 -1.11 15.30
N TRP A 145 -2.72 -0.61 15.89
CA TRP A 145 -2.72 0.46 16.89
C TRP A 145 -3.76 0.25 18.00
N HIS A 146 -3.68 -0.86 18.75
CA HIS A 146 -4.68 -1.30 19.74
C HIS A 146 -5.07 -0.25 20.79
N LYS A 147 -4.17 0.70 21.16
CA LYS A 147 -4.50 1.73 22.14
C LYS A 147 -5.38 2.80 21.50
N LYS A 148 -6.56 3.09 22.05
CA LYS A 148 -7.53 4.11 21.53
C LYS A 148 -6.88 5.43 21.15
N ARG A 149 -5.96 5.98 22.00
CA ARG A 149 -5.22 7.21 21.69
C ARG A 149 -4.36 7.14 20.42
N HIS A 150 -4.11 5.93 19.88
CA HIS A 150 -3.33 5.69 18.66
C HIS A 150 -4.20 5.39 17.43
N HIS A 151 -5.53 5.24 17.56
CA HIS A 151 -6.41 4.92 16.43
C HIS A 151 -6.30 5.94 15.29
N LYS A 152 -6.04 7.22 15.60
CA LYS A 152 -5.74 8.27 14.60
C LYS A 152 -4.50 7.99 13.71
N ARG A 153 -3.72 6.95 14.03
CA ARG A 153 -2.57 6.50 13.23
C ARG A 153 -2.93 5.42 12.21
N ARG A 154 -4.14 4.85 12.31
CA ARG A 154 -4.64 3.84 11.38
C ARG A 154 -4.74 4.45 9.99
N ILE A 155 -4.16 3.77 9.00
CA ILE A 155 -4.14 4.29 7.62
C ILE A 155 -5.55 4.32 7.02
N LEU A 156 -6.40 3.32 7.29
CA LEU A 156 -7.76 3.23 6.78
C LEU A 156 -8.73 4.14 7.58
N SER A 157 -8.39 5.42 7.69
CA SER A 157 -9.27 6.46 8.23
C SER A 157 -10.31 6.90 7.19
N THR A 158 -11.38 7.56 7.65
CA THR A 158 -12.37 8.20 6.77
C THR A 158 -11.69 9.10 5.73
N GLU A 159 -10.71 9.93 6.16
CA GLU A 159 -9.95 10.82 5.29
C GLU A 159 -9.18 10.06 4.18
N PHE A 160 -8.58 8.91 4.51
CA PHE A 160 -7.88 8.10 3.50
C PHE A 160 -8.86 7.50 2.49
N ILE A 161 -9.99 6.97 2.95
CA ILE A 161 -11.02 6.40 2.06
C ILE A 161 -11.63 7.50 1.17
N GLU A 162 -11.89 8.70 1.72
CA GLU A 162 -12.31 9.86 0.92
C GLU A 162 -11.27 10.23 -0.15
N ASN A 163 -9.98 10.15 0.17
CA ASN A 163 -8.93 10.40 -0.80
C ASN A 163 -8.99 9.39 -1.96
N LEU A 164 -9.24 8.09 -1.66
CA LEU A 164 -9.44 7.08 -2.70
C LEU A 164 -10.65 7.39 -3.58
N LEU A 165 -11.76 7.82 -2.99
CA LEU A 165 -12.96 8.23 -3.74
C LEU A 165 -12.70 9.45 -4.61
N LYS A 166 -12.03 10.49 -4.07
CA LYS A 166 -11.64 11.71 -4.83
C LYS A 166 -10.75 11.39 -6.03
N ASN A 167 -9.88 10.38 -5.89
CA ASN A 167 -9.04 9.88 -6.96
C ASN A 167 -9.74 8.88 -7.87
N GLN A 168 -11.03 8.60 -7.62
CA GLN A 168 -11.83 7.64 -8.39
C GLN A 168 -11.16 6.26 -8.52
N VAL A 169 -10.58 5.79 -7.41
CA VAL A 169 -10.06 4.43 -7.30
C VAL A 169 -11.22 3.44 -7.44
N LYS A 170 -11.06 2.38 -8.24
CA LYS A 170 -12.17 1.47 -8.53
C LYS A 170 -12.42 0.45 -7.44
N GLU A 171 -11.37 -0.11 -6.83
CA GLU A 171 -11.50 -1.15 -5.78
C GLU A 171 -10.55 -0.88 -4.61
N LEU A 172 -11.04 -1.13 -3.42
CA LEU A 172 -10.24 -1.21 -2.18
C LEU A 172 -10.26 -2.64 -1.65
N VAL A 173 -9.07 -3.19 -1.39
CA VAL A 173 -8.89 -4.52 -0.79
C VAL A 173 -8.18 -4.36 0.55
N VAL A 174 -8.79 -4.90 1.60
CA VAL A 174 -8.29 -4.85 2.97
C VAL A 174 -8.16 -6.26 3.53
N ALA A 175 -7.08 -6.55 4.23
CA ALA A 175 -6.97 -7.72 5.09
C ALA A 175 -6.32 -7.35 6.43
N THR A 176 -6.78 -7.98 7.52
CA THR A 176 -6.23 -7.77 8.87
C THR A 176 -6.52 -8.96 9.76
N ASP A 177 -5.63 -9.23 10.73
CA ASP A 177 -5.81 -10.18 11.83
C ASP A 177 -6.45 -9.54 13.08
N CYS A 178 -6.75 -8.24 13.02
CA CYS A 178 -7.34 -7.49 14.12
C CYS A 178 -8.82 -7.21 13.85
N ARG A 179 -9.72 -7.91 14.58
CA ARG A 179 -11.18 -7.70 14.47
C ARG A 179 -11.58 -6.24 14.69
N GLU A 180 -11.08 -5.63 15.77
CA GLU A 180 -11.39 -4.24 16.10
C GLU A 180 -10.94 -3.25 15.00
N TYR A 181 -9.86 -3.58 14.29
CA TYR A 181 -9.43 -2.79 13.15
C TYR A 181 -10.43 -2.91 11.99
N MET A 182 -10.86 -4.15 11.65
CA MET A 182 -11.86 -4.35 10.59
C MET A 182 -13.20 -3.67 10.96
N GLU A 183 -13.66 -3.78 12.20
CA GLU A 183 -14.86 -3.07 12.68
C GLU A 183 -14.72 -1.55 12.47
N SER A 184 -13.56 -0.97 12.80
CA SER A 184 -13.34 0.47 12.56
C SER A 184 -13.30 0.83 11.06
N VAL A 185 -12.89 -0.08 10.19
CA VAL A 185 -12.97 0.13 8.73
C VAL A 185 -14.42 0.15 8.28
N LEU A 186 -15.25 -0.79 8.73
CA LEU A 186 -16.67 -0.83 8.41
C LEU A 186 -17.40 0.43 8.90
N GLU A 187 -17.13 0.88 10.13
CA GLU A 187 -17.66 2.15 10.67
C GLU A 187 -17.28 3.37 9.79
N ASN A 188 -16.05 3.42 9.28
CA ASN A 188 -15.62 4.49 8.37
C ASN A 188 -16.34 4.42 7.01
N LEU A 189 -16.59 3.19 6.49
CA LEU A 189 -17.37 3.00 5.28
C LEU A 189 -18.85 3.44 5.47
N ASP A 190 -19.45 3.11 6.62
CA ASP A 190 -20.80 3.56 6.98
C ASP A 190 -20.90 5.08 7.01
N GLN A 191 -19.94 5.78 7.65
CA GLN A 191 -19.89 7.25 7.67
C GLN A 191 -19.87 7.85 6.26
N LEU A 192 -19.22 7.18 5.33
CA LEU A 192 -19.13 7.59 3.91
C LEU A 192 -20.29 7.03 3.06
N LYS A 193 -21.24 6.31 3.67
CA LYS A 193 -22.37 5.66 2.99
C LYS A 193 -21.93 4.68 1.89
N ILE A 194 -20.79 4.02 2.08
CA ILE A 194 -20.29 3.00 1.18
C ILE A 194 -20.86 1.65 1.57
N THR A 195 -21.51 0.97 0.62
CA THR A 195 -22.09 -0.36 0.85
C THR A 195 -21.01 -1.39 1.10
N HIS A 196 -21.17 -2.19 2.15
CA HIS A 196 -20.27 -3.27 2.51
C HIS A 196 -21.06 -4.43 3.16
N PRO A 197 -20.47 -5.64 3.32
CA PRO A 197 -21.11 -6.74 4.05
C PRO A 197 -21.42 -6.34 5.51
N ASN A 198 -22.65 -6.61 5.96
CA ASN A 198 -23.11 -6.24 7.31
C ASN A 198 -22.61 -7.16 8.42
N ASP A 199 -22.20 -8.39 8.06
CA ASP A 199 -21.74 -9.39 9.03
C ASP A 199 -20.23 -9.60 8.93
N ILE A 200 -19.52 -9.16 9.96
CA ILE A 200 -18.06 -9.29 10.04
C ILE A 200 -17.58 -10.74 10.04
N GLU A 201 -18.41 -11.69 10.50
CA GLU A 201 -18.03 -13.10 10.49
C GLU A 201 -17.93 -13.67 9.07
N THR A 202 -18.70 -13.15 8.12
CA THR A 202 -18.56 -13.51 6.70
C THR A 202 -17.21 -13.08 6.13
N LEU A 203 -16.62 -12.00 6.65
CA LEU A 203 -15.31 -11.51 6.26
C LEU A 203 -14.16 -12.39 6.78
N SER A 204 -14.42 -13.32 7.71
CA SER A 204 -13.40 -14.23 8.24
C SER A 204 -13.14 -15.45 7.34
N GLN A 205 -13.90 -15.62 6.29
CA GLN A 205 -13.68 -16.67 5.29
C GLN A 205 -12.69 -16.17 4.25
N LYS A 206 -11.56 -16.86 4.10
CA LYS A 206 -10.56 -16.52 3.10
C LYS A 206 -11.16 -16.67 1.70
N PRO A 207 -11.22 -15.58 0.92
CA PRO A 207 -11.75 -15.68 -0.43
C PRO A 207 -10.70 -16.20 -1.42
N ASP A 208 -11.15 -16.87 -2.50
CA ASP A 208 -10.27 -17.46 -3.53
C ASP A 208 -9.38 -16.42 -4.25
N TRP A 209 -9.85 -15.15 -4.32
CA TRP A 209 -9.09 -14.07 -4.95
C TRP A 209 -7.94 -13.53 -4.08
N PHE A 210 -7.85 -13.95 -2.80
CA PHE A 210 -6.82 -13.42 -1.89
C PHE A 210 -5.55 -14.28 -1.92
N LEU A 211 -4.44 -13.68 -2.35
CA LEU A 211 -3.13 -14.29 -2.29
C LEU A 211 -2.59 -14.26 -0.86
N SER A 212 -2.14 -15.43 -0.38
CA SER A 212 -1.59 -15.55 0.97
C SER A 212 -0.41 -14.63 1.20
N THR A 213 -0.40 -14.00 2.37
CA THR A 213 0.71 -13.19 2.85
C THR A 213 1.42 -13.88 4.02
N ARG A 214 2.66 -13.50 4.25
CA ARG A 214 3.41 -13.92 5.45
C ARG A 214 2.72 -13.51 6.75
N TYR A 215 2.07 -12.35 6.76
CA TYR A 215 1.35 -11.84 7.93
C TYR A 215 0.10 -12.69 8.21
N GLU A 216 -0.65 -13.06 7.18
CA GLU A 216 -1.76 -14.00 7.29
C GLU A 216 -1.29 -15.33 7.87
N GLN A 217 -0.26 -15.94 7.29
CA GLN A 217 0.27 -17.21 7.76
C GLN A 217 0.72 -17.16 9.23
N LYS A 218 1.34 -16.05 9.62
CA LYS A 218 1.76 -15.81 11.01
C LYS A 218 0.56 -15.71 11.96
N ALA A 219 -0.49 -15.01 11.58
CA ALA A 219 -1.72 -14.91 12.36
C ALA A 219 -2.40 -16.28 12.50
N LEU A 220 -2.60 -16.99 11.39
CA LEU A 220 -3.21 -18.31 11.36
C LEU A 220 -2.41 -19.34 12.18
N SER A 221 -1.08 -19.28 12.15
CA SER A 221 -0.22 -20.17 12.95
C SER A 221 -0.37 -19.97 14.46
N LYS A 222 -0.90 -18.83 14.88
CA LYS A 222 -1.23 -18.52 16.28
C LYS A 222 -2.69 -18.81 16.64
N GLY A 223 -3.49 -19.31 15.69
CA GLY A 223 -4.91 -19.52 15.84
C GLY A 223 -5.76 -18.25 15.79
N GLU A 224 -5.18 -17.15 15.32
CA GLU A 224 -5.89 -15.88 15.12
C GLU A 224 -6.74 -15.95 13.84
N LYS A 225 -7.91 -15.29 13.84
CA LYS A 225 -8.72 -15.13 12.64
C LYS A 225 -8.20 -13.98 11.80
N CYS A 226 -8.28 -14.13 10.47
CA CYS A 226 -8.04 -13.02 9.54
C CYS A 226 -9.37 -12.60 8.91
N TYR A 227 -9.49 -11.32 8.57
CA TYR A 227 -10.66 -10.71 7.96
C TYR A 227 -10.28 -10.13 6.62
N TYR A 228 -11.12 -10.35 5.59
CA TYR A 228 -10.86 -9.96 4.20
C TYR A 228 -12.04 -9.18 3.65
N LEU A 229 -11.77 -7.99 3.15
CA LEU A 229 -12.78 -7.11 2.59
C LEU A 229 -12.35 -6.64 1.21
N LYS A 230 -13.26 -6.71 0.24
CA LYS A 230 -13.11 -6.08 -1.07
C LYS A 230 -14.32 -5.22 -1.35
N ILE A 231 -14.10 -3.93 -1.61
CA ILE A 231 -15.13 -2.93 -1.88
C ILE A 231 -14.95 -2.39 -3.29
N ASP A 232 -16.04 -2.39 -4.04
CA ASP A 232 -16.16 -1.65 -5.30
C ASP A 232 -16.49 -0.19 -4.98
N LEU A 233 -15.59 0.72 -5.35
CA LEU A 233 -15.74 2.16 -5.18
C LEU A 233 -16.15 2.86 -6.49
N SER A 234 -16.21 2.13 -7.62
CA SER A 234 -16.43 2.72 -8.96
C SER A 234 -17.80 3.34 -9.15
N SER A 235 -18.81 2.87 -8.38
CA SER A 235 -20.19 3.37 -8.43
C SER A 235 -20.42 4.62 -7.59
N MET A 236 -19.42 5.03 -6.79
CA MET A 236 -19.54 6.17 -5.88
C MET A 236 -19.22 7.47 -6.60
N ASN A 237 -20.25 8.28 -6.87
CA ASN A 237 -20.06 9.66 -7.34
C ASN A 237 -19.63 10.52 -6.16
N TYR A 238 -18.37 10.90 -6.11
CA TYR A 238 -17.86 11.90 -5.17
C TYR A 238 -17.82 13.25 -5.91
N GLU A 239 -18.81 14.09 -5.63
CA GLU A 239 -18.82 15.49 -6.06
C GLU A 239 -17.85 16.33 -5.24
#